data_f4f5201c8272f18dd02b01e822fb5f24
#
_entry.id   f4f5201c8272f18dd02b01e822fb5f24
#
_cell.length_a   1.000
_cell.length_b   1.000
_cell.length_c   1.000
_cell.angle_alpha   90.00
_cell.angle_beta   90.00
_cell.angle_gamma   90.00
#
_symmetry.space_group_name_H-M   'P 1'
#
loop_
_entity.id
_entity.type
_entity.pdbx_description
1 polymer ?
#
loop_
_entity_poly.entity_id
_entity_poly.type
_entity_poly.pdbx_seq_one_letter_code
_entity_poly.pdbx_strand_id
1 'polypeptide(L)'
;LAKKVLLANVLYELISAYKAGTETSVLFVWLYAAGFVLHLYFDFSGYSDMAIGLGRIFGFRFPENFNYPYISASVTEFWRRWHISLGSWFRDYVYIPLGGNRVSRRKQLRNILVVWLLTGLWHGAAWTFVLWGLLFAVLLTMEKLWYGRALTKTHVIKHAYVLLVIAVSFVLFDADSVLGAISTIAALFGLGGLPLTDPLSIYYLWSYAGVFLIAILGATPLPAIIVRQLARGRIT
;
A
#
# COMPACT_ATOMS: atom_id res chain seq x y z
N LEU A 1 -9.97 -16.66 -0.03
CA LEU A 1 -9.87 -17.13 1.35
C LEU A 1 -8.41 -17.36 1.76
N ALA A 2 -7.57 -18.06 0.98
CA ALA A 2 -6.16 -18.33 1.34
C ALA A 2 -5.35 -17.05 1.63
N LYS A 3 -5.49 -16.00 0.83
CA LYS A 3 -4.86 -14.69 1.09
C LYS A 3 -5.18 -14.15 2.48
N LYS A 4 -6.44 -14.25 2.92
CA LYS A 4 -6.90 -13.78 4.22
C LYS A 4 -6.35 -14.63 5.37
N VAL A 5 -6.53 -15.94 5.30
CA VAL A 5 -6.24 -16.85 6.41
C VAL A 5 -4.74 -17.12 6.56
N LEU A 6 -4.05 -17.40 5.45
CA LEU A 6 -2.66 -17.86 5.49
C LEU A 6 -1.62 -16.73 5.47
N LEU A 7 -1.99 -15.55 4.98
CA LEU A 7 -1.06 -14.41 4.88
C LEU A 7 -1.51 -13.24 5.75
N ALA A 8 -2.71 -12.68 5.49
CA ALA A 8 -3.12 -11.48 6.19
C ALA A 8 -3.25 -11.69 7.70
N ASN A 9 -3.93 -12.75 8.15
CA ASN A 9 -4.10 -13.01 9.59
C ASN A 9 -2.75 -13.27 10.28
N VAL A 10 -1.87 -14.06 9.65
CA VAL A 10 -0.54 -14.34 10.21
C VAL A 10 0.32 -13.09 10.32
N LEU A 11 0.30 -12.22 9.30
CA LEU A 11 1.00 -10.93 9.36
C LEU A 11 0.39 -9.99 10.42
N TYR A 12 -0.92 -10.08 10.65
CA TYR A 12 -1.58 -9.30 11.70
C TYR A 12 -1.12 -9.69 13.11
N GLU A 13 -0.76 -10.95 13.35
CA GLU A 13 -0.16 -11.38 14.63
C GLU A 13 1.15 -10.66 14.91
N LEU A 14 2.02 -10.51 13.90
CA LEU A 14 3.26 -9.72 14.01
C LEU A 14 2.99 -8.26 14.32
N ILE A 15 2.01 -7.65 13.63
CA ILE A 15 1.59 -6.26 13.85
C ILE A 15 1.08 -6.08 15.29
N SER A 16 0.26 -7.01 15.75
CA SER A 16 -0.29 -7.00 17.10
C SER A 16 0.79 -7.15 18.17
N ALA A 17 1.77 -8.01 17.93
CA ALA A 17 2.92 -8.20 18.81
C ALA A 17 3.76 -6.90 18.92
N TYR A 18 3.99 -6.21 17.80
CA TYR A 18 4.66 -4.92 17.80
C TYR A 18 3.87 -3.87 18.61
N LYS A 19 2.56 -3.76 18.38
CA LYS A 19 1.71 -2.77 19.06
C LYS A 19 1.54 -3.04 20.57
N ALA A 20 1.60 -4.28 21.00
CA ALA A 20 1.50 -4.68 22.40
C ALA A 20 2.85 -4.58 23.15
N GLY A 21 3.98 -4.54 22.44
CA GLY A 21 5.32 -4.50 23.02
C GLY A 21 5.68 -3.13 23.59
N THR A 22 6.48 -3.14 24.66
CA THR A 22 7.07 -1.93 25.26
C THR A 22 8.51 -1.70 24.81
N GLU A 23 9.20 -2.76 24.43
CA GLU A 23 10.58 -2.71 23.91
C GLU A 23 10.54 -2.83 22.39
N THR A 24 11.32 -2.03 21.70
CA THR A 24 11.39 -2.05 20.24
C THR A 24 12.78 -1.66 19.73
N SER A 25 13.06 -2.05 18.48
CA SER A 25 14.26 -1.69 17.75
C SER A 25 13.90 -1.19 16.35
N VAL A 26 14.83 -0.57 15.67
CA VAL A 26 14.66 -0.12 14.28
C VAL A 26 14.23 -1.29 13.38
N LEU A 27 14.83 -2.47 13.56
CA LEU A 27 14.46 -3.68 12.83
C LEU A 27 13.00 -4.07 13.08
N PHE A 28 12.52 -4.01 14.34
CA PHE A 28 11.14 -4.39 14.64
C PHE A 28 10.13 -3.40 14.04
N VAL A 29 10.45 -2.11 14.04
CA VAL A 29 9.63 -1.08 13.35
C VAL A 29 9.55 -1.35 11.85
N TRP A 30 10.64 -1.76 11.20
CA TRP A 30 10.61 -2.15 9.77
C TRP A 30 9.84 -3.43 9.52
N LEU A 31 9.92 -4.42 10.41
CA LEU A 31 9.12 -5.65 10.31
C LEU A 31 7.62 -5.33 10.44
N TYR A 32 7.27 -4.46 11.39
CA TYR A 32 5.90 -3.95 11.52
C TYR A 32 5.44 -3.23 10.25
N ALA A 33 6.20 -2.26 9.74
CA ALA A 33 5.82 -1.48 8.56
C ALA A 33 5.66 -2.37 7.31
N ALA A 34 6.61 -3.28 7.06
CA ALA A 34 6.54 -4.23 5.95
C ALA A 34 5.38 -5.23 6.14
N GLY A 35 5.21 -5.73 7.37
CA GLY A 35 4.10 -6.60 7.74
C GLY A 35 2.75 -5.94 7.49
N PHE A 36 2.59 -4.67 7.89
CA PHE A 36 1.35 -3.93 7.68
C PHE A 36 1.06 -3.67 6.19
N VAL A 37 2.07 -3.29 5.41
CA VAL A 37 1.94 -3.13 3.96
C VAL A 37 1.42 -4.41 3.30
N LEU A 38 2.02 -5.55 3.60
CA LEU A 38 1.61 -6.84 3.04
C LEU A 38 0.27 -7.33 3.60
N HIS A 39 0.04 -7.17 4.92
CA HIS A 39 -1.22 -7.48 5.56
C HIS A 39 -2.39 -6.78 4.87
N LEU A 40 -2.32 -5.45 4.74
CA LEU A 40 -3.39 -4.65 4.15
C LEU A 40 -3.70 -5.07 2.71
N TYR A 41 -2.67 -5.39 1.93
CA TYR A 41 -2.86 -5.90 0.57
C TYR A 41 -3.56 -7.25 0.53
N PHE A 42 -3.09 -8.23 1.30
CA PHE A 42 -3.69 -9.57 1.27
C PHE A 42 -5.06 -9.62 1.92
N ASP A 43 -5.28 -8.81 2.95
CA ASP A 43 -6.57 -8.66 3.59
C ASP A 43 -7.60 -8.11 2.61
N PHE A 44 -7.33 -6.98 2.02
CA PHE A 44 -8.28 -6.29 1.17
C PHE A 44 -8.38 -6.92 -0.24
N SER A 45 -7.28 -7.36 -0.85
CA SER A 45 -7.36 -8.09 -2.12
C SER A 45 -8.04 -9.45 -1.96
N GLY A 46 -7.84 -10.13 -0.81
CA GLY A 46 -8.53 -11.36 -0.49
C GLY A 46 -10.05 -11.17 -0.35
N TYR A 47 -10.47 -10.10 0.32
CA TYR A 47 -11.87 -9.70 0.38
C TYR A 47 -12.44 -9.41 -1.02
N SER A 48 -11.72 -8.63 -1.84
CA SER A 48 -12.15 -8.30 -3.20
C SER A 48 -12.30 -9.52 -4.09
N ASP A 49 -11.36 -10.48 -4.01
CA ASP A 49 -11.46 -11.76 -4.75
C ASP A 49 -12.69 -12.58 -4.33
N MET A 50 -13.01 -12.60 -3.02
CA MET A 50 -14.20 -13.29 -2.53
C MET A 50 -15.48 -12.59 -3.02
N ALA A 51 -15.53 -11.26 -3.00
CA ALA A 51 -16.66 -10.49 -3.50
C ALA A 51 -16.87 -10.71 -5.01
N ILE A 52 -15.79 -10.73 -5.82
CA ILE A 52 -15.83 -11.03 -7.25
C ILE A 52 -16.35 -12.46 -7.47
N GLY A 53 -15.86 -13.44 -6.70
CA GLY A 53 -16.29 -14.82 -6.79
C GLY A 53 -17.77 -15.00 -6.46
N LEU A 54 -18.25 -14.42 -5.38
CA LEU A 54 -19.67 -14.44 -4.98
C LEU A 54 -20.53 -13.72 -6.01
N GLY A 55 -20.10 -12.56 -6.51
CA GLY A 55 -20.82 -11.84 -7.56
C GLY A 55 -21.03 -12.70 -8.80
N ARG A 56 -20.02 -13.47 -9.23
CA ARG A 56 -20.14 -14.39 -10.38
C ARG A 56 -21.17 -15.49 -10.17
N ILE A 57 -21.34 -16.00 -8.95
CA ILE A 57 -22.39 -16.99 -8.62
C ILE A 57 -23.77 -16.39 -8.85
N PHE A 58 -23.97 -15.11 -8.55
CA PHE A 58 -25.23 -14.40 -8.79
C PHE A 58 -25.34 -13.76 -10.19
N GLY A 59 -24.41 -14.05 -11.10
CA GLY A 59 -24.42 -13.51 -12.47
C GLY A 59 -23.85 -12.09 -12.62
N PHE A 60 -23.33 -11.47 -11.54
CA PHE A 60 -22.70 -10.15 -11.59
C PHE A 60 -21.22 -10.25 -11.97
N ARG A 61 -20.73 -9.28 -12.74
CA ARG A 61 -19.31 -9.14 -13.08
C ARG A 61 -18.74 -7.89 -12.44
N PHE A 62 -18.08 -8.06 -11.30
CA PHE A 62 -17.35 -6.96 -10.67
C PHE A 62 -15.96 -6.83 -11.29
N PRO A 63 -15.44 -5.59 -11.47
CA PRO A 63 -14.07 -5.36 -11.93
C PRO A 63 -13.04 -5.74 -10.87
N GLU A 64 -11.82 -6.03 -11.32
CA GLU A 64 -10.67 -6.23 -10.42
C GLU A 64 -10.38 -4.95 -9.64
N ASN A 65 -10.09 -5.09 -8.34
CA ASN A 65 -9.83 -3.96 -7.45
C ASN A 65 -8.33 -3.76 -7.19
N PHE A 66 -7.51 -4.76 -7.50
CA PHE A 66 -6.07 -4.76 -7.34
C PHE A 66 -5.36 -5.37 -8.55
N ASN A 67 -4.22 -4.80 -8.95
CA ASN A 67 -3.38 -5.31 -10.03
C ASN A 67 -1.90 -5.20 -9.66
N TYR A 68 -1.44 -6.05 -8.73
CA TYR A 68 -0.04 -6.09 -8.26
C TYR A 68 0.55 -4.71 -7.97
N PRO A 69 0.00 -3.97 -7.01
CA PRO A 69 0.35 -2.55 -6.80
C PRO A 69 1.82 -2.33 -6.41
N TYR A 70 2.47 -3.29 -5.76
CA TYR A 70 3.84 -3.13 -5.25
C TYR A 70 4.94 -3.23 -6.31
N ILE A 71 4.61 -3.62 -7.55
CA ILE A 71 5.56 -3.54 -8.67
C ILE A 71 5.52 -2.19 -9.40
N SER A 72 4.77 -1.22 -8.90
CA SER A 72 4.63 0.09 -9.53
C SER A 72 5.94 0.86 -9.57
N ALA A 73 6.13 1.62 -10.65
CA ALA A 73 7.30 2.45 -10.90
C ALA A 73 7.08 3.92 -10.49
N SER A 74 5.89 4.25 -9.98
CA SER A 74 5.52 5.59 -9.53
C SER A 74 4.33 5.53 -8.56
N VAL A 75 4.16 6.57 -7.74
CA VAL A 75 2.99 6.69 -6.84
C VAL A 75 1.70 6.81 -7.66
N THR A 76 1.75 7.50 -8.79
CA THR A 76 0.63 7.57 -9.74
C THR A 76 0.24 6.19 -10.27
N GLU A 77 1.20 5.34 -10.62
CA GLU A 77 0.94 3.98 -11.07
C GLU A 77 0.42 3.11 -9.93
N PHE A 78 0.98 3.25 -8.72
CA PHE A 78 0.50 2.54 -7.53
C PHE A 78 -1.00 2.73 -7.34
N TRP A 79 -1.51 3.96 -7.36
CA TRP A 79 -2.94 4.26 -7.18
C TRP A 79 -3.83 3.83 -8.36
N ARG A 80 -3.27 3.58 -9.52
CA ARG A 80 -4.00 2.93 -10.63
C ARG A 80 -4.15 1.43 -10.46
N ARG A 81 -3.34 0.83 -9.59
CA ARG A 81 -3.28 -0.61 -9.31
C ARG A 81 -3.86 -1.00 -7.96
N TRP A 82 -3.98 -0.03 -7.05
CA TRP A 82 -4.52 -0.16 -5.69
C TRP A 82 -5.92 0.42 -5.61
N HIS A 83 -6.88 -0.34 -5.04
CA HIS A 83 -8.27 0.09 -4.81
C HIS A 83 -8.89 0.78 -6.02
N ILE A 84 -8.86 0.08 -7.17
CA ILE A 84 -9.20 0.61 -8.49
C ILE A 84 -10.63 1.14 -8.52
N SER A 85 -11.57 0.48 -7.83
CA SER A 85 -12.97 0.90 -7.75
C SER A 85 -13.12 2.28 -7.11
N LEU A 86 -12.47 2.53 -5.96
CA LEU A 86 -12.48 3.83 -5.29
C LEU A 86 -11.81 4.91 -6.16
N GLY A 87 -10.64 4.60 -6.73
CA GLY A 87 -9.93 5.51 -7.62
C GLY A 87 -10.75 5.89 -8.85
N SER A 88 -11.46 4.93 -9.45
CA SER A 88 -12.37 5.17 -10.58
C SER A 88 -13.55 6.04 -10.16
N TRP A 89 -14.15 5.78 -9.00
CA TRP A 89 -15.26 6.57 -8.48
C TRP A 89 -14.85 8.05 -8.27
N PHE A 90 -13.75 8.30 -7.56
CA PHE A 90 -13.26 9.67 -7.35
C PHE A 90 -12.86 10.36 -8.67
N ARG A 91 -12.29 9.62 -9.62
CA ARG A 91 -11.98 10.14 -10.95
C ARG A 91 -13.26 10.59 -11.66
N ASP A 92 -14.27 9.74 -11.72
CA ASP A 92 -15.44 9.93 -12.57
C ASP A 92 -16.44 10.93 -11.95
N TYR A 93 -16.59 10.89 -10.62
CA TYR A 93 -17.59 11.71 -9.92
C TYR A 93 -17.04 12.99 -9.26
N VAL A 94 -15.72 13.12 -9.10
CA VAL A 94 -15.11 14.31 -8.49
C VAL A 94 -14.10 14.96 -9.42
N TYR A 95 -13.08 14.22 -9.87
CA TYR A 95 -11.98 14.80 -10.62
C TYR A 95 -12.42 15.33 -12.01
N ILE A 96 -13.15 14.52 -12.78
CA ILE A 96 -13.64 14.89 -14.12
C ILE A 96 -14.66 16.02 -14.04
N PRO A 97 -15.68 16.01 -13.16
CA PRO A 97 -16.62 17.15 -13.02
C PRO A 97 -15.94 18.47 -12.61
N LEU A 98 -14.86 18.44 -11.84
CA LEU A 98 -14.04 19.60 -11.53
C LEU A 98 -13.19 20.11 -12.72
N GLY A 99 -13.30 19.46 -13.88
CA GLY A 99 -12.60 19.77 -15.13
C GLY A 99 -11.37 18.89 -15.41
N GLY A 100 -11.01 17.98 -14.51
CA GLY A 100 -9.95 16.98 -14.71
C GLY A 100 -8.61 17.58 -15.14
N ASN A 101 -8.07 17.04 -16.24
CA ASN A 101 -6.83 17.53 -16.87
C ASN A 101 -7.06 18.65 -17.90
N ARG A 102 -8.32 19.00 -18.21
CA ARG A 102 -8.69 19.95 -19.26
C ARG A 102 -8.81 21.39 -18.77
N VAL A 103 -8.22 21.69 -17.62
CA VAL A 103 -8.23 23.01 -16.98
C VAL A 103 -6.82 23.55 -16.79
N SER A 104 -6.68 24.82 -16.40
CA SER A 104 -5.39 25.41 -16.10
C SER A 104 -4.65 24.63 -15.00
N ARG A 105 -3.31 24.68 -15.00
CA ARG A 105 -2.45 23.96 -14.04
C ARG A 105 -2.85 24.22 -12.59
N ARG A 106 -3.19 25.45 -12.22
CA ARG A 106 -3.65 25.79 -10.85
C ARG A 106 -4.95 25.06 -10.49
N LYS A 107 -5.92 25.04 -11.39
CA LYS A 107 -7.18 24.31 -11.17
C LYS A 107 -6.95 22.80 -11.09
N GLN A 108 -6.03 22.25 -11.88
CA GLN A 108 -5.68 20.84 -11.84
C GLN A 108 -5.05 20.43 -10.49
N LEU A 109 -4.14 21.25 -9.93
CA LEU A 109 -3.56 21.01 -8.62
C LEU A 109 -4.61 21.07 -7.51
N ARG A 110 -5.52 22.05 -7.57
CA ARG A 110 -6.70 22.11 -6.70
C ARG A 110 -7.54 20.83 -6.80
N ASN A 111 -7.80 20.34 -8.01
CA ASN A 111 -8.61 19.13 -8.20
C ASN A 111 -7.94 17.90 -7.57
N ILE A 112 -6.62 17.74 -7.70
CA ILE A 112 -5.86 16.69 -7.03
C ILE A 112 -6.00 16.83 -5.51
N LEU A 113 -5.80 18.04 -4.97
CA LEU A 113 -5.92 18.29 -3.53
C LEU A 113 -7.33 17.94 -3.02
N VAL A 114 -8.38 18.38 -3.71
CA VAL A 114 -9.77 18.10 -3.32
C VAL A 114 -10.03 16.59 -3.30
N VAL A 115 -9.64 15.86 -4.35
CA VAL A 115 -9.82 14.40 -4.42
C VAL A 115 -9.14 13.72 -3.25
N TRP A 116 -7.90 14.07 -2.95
CA TRP A 116 -7.13 13.40 -1.92
C TRP A 116 -7.55 13.76 -0.50
N LEU A 117 -7.98 15.00 -0.27
CA LEU A 117 -8.61 15.37 1.01
C LEU A 117 -9.92 14.62 1.24
N LEU A 118 -10.76 14.52 0.22
CA LEU A 118 -11.99 13.73 0.29
C LEU A 118 -11.71 12.23 0.48
N THR A 119 -10.67 11.70 -0.16
CA THR A 119 -10.23 10.31 0.04
C THR A 119 -9.78 10.08 1.48
N GLY A 120 -9.01 10.99 2.07
CA GLY A 120 -8.61 10.91 3.47
C GLY A 120 -9.82 10.94 4.42
N LEU A 121 -10.72 11.90 4.24
CA LEU A 121 -11.95 12.01 5.04
C LEU A 121 -12.88 10.80 4.88
N TRP A 122 -12.90 10.18 3.71
CA TRP A 122 -13.68 8.96 3.46
C TRP A 122 -13.17 7.78 4.31
N HIS A 123 -11.87 7.72 4.57
CA HIS A 123 -11.29 6.69 5.46
C HIS A 123 -11.62 6.90 6.93
N GLY A 124 -11.92 8.12 7.36
CA GLY A 124 -12.30 8.45 8.72
C GLY A 124 -12.06 9.89 9.11
N ALA A 125 -12.61 10.30 10.26
CA ALA A 125 -12.52 11.67 10.75
C ALA A 125 -11.24 11.98 11.56
N ALA A 126 -10.27 11.05 11.61
CA ALA A 126 -9.01 11.28 12.31
C ALA A 126 -8.03 12.13 11.47
N TRP A 127 -7.24 12.95 12.16
CA TRP A 127 -6.21 13.77 11.51
C TRP A 127 -5.15 12.96 10.76
N THR A 128 -4.87 11.73 11.18
CA THR A 128 -3.96 10.82 10.48
C THR A 128 -4.44 10.53 9.05
N PHE A 129 -5.73 10.31 8.83
CA PHE A 129 -6.30 10.11 7.48
C PHE A 129 -6.28 11.37 6.63
N VAL A 130 -6.57 12.54 7.23
CA VAL A 130 -6.51 13.83 6.53
C VAL A 130 -5.09 14.12 6.06
N LEU A 131 -4.10 13.93 6.96
CA LEU A 131 -2.68 14.12 6.63
C LEU A 131 -2.17 13.08 5.63
N TRP A 132 -2.65 11.85 5.70
CA TRP A 132 -2.38 10.80 4.72
C TRP A 132 -2.89 11.19 3.32
N GLY A 133 -4.11 11.67 3.21
CA GLY A 133 -4.65 12.20 1.96
C GLY A 133 -3.84 13.40 1.44
N LEU A 134 -3.50 14.34 2.32
CA LEU A 134 -2.67 15.49 1.95
C LEU A 134 -1.26 15.09 1.49
N LEU A 135 -0.65 14.10 2.13
CA LEU A 135 0.64 13.53 1.73
C LEU A 135 0.58 13.06 0.26
N PHE A 136 -0.44 12.29 -0.12
CA PHE A 136 -0.58 11.84 -1.51
C PHE A 136 -0.93 12.97 -2.48
N ALA A 137 -1.71 13.96 -2.08
CA ALA A 137 -1.93 15.16 -2.90
C ALA A 137 -0.60 15.86 -3.23
N VAL A 138 0.29 16.00 -2.25
CA VAL A 138 1.62 16.58 -2.42
C VAL A 138 2.50 15.71 -3.31
N LEU A 139 2.62 14.42 -3.00
CA LEU A 139 3.48 13.48 -3.73
C LEU A 139 3.09 13.38 -5.21
N LEU A 140 1.81 13.22 -5.51
CA LEU A 140 1.30 13.15 -6.89
C LEU A 140 1.49 14.47 -7.65
N THR A 141 1.36 15.59 -6.95
CA THR A 141 1.67 16.91 -7.52
C THR A 141 3.15 17.04 -7.85
N MET A 142 4.03 16.68 -6.92
CA MET A 142 5.48 16.73 -7.11
C MET A 142 5.94 15.76 -8.20
N GLU A 143 5.40 14.54 -8.23
CA GLU A 143 5.68 13.56 -9.27
C GLU A 143 5.28 14.07 -10.66
N LYS A 144 4.10 14.69 -10.76
CA LYS A 144 3.60 15.28 -12.02
C LYS A 144 4.41 16.47 -12.49
N LEU A 145 4.87 17.32 -11.57
CA LEU A 145 5.48 18.60 -11.90
C LEU A 145 6.99 18.54 -12.02
N TRP A 146 7.64 17.65 -11.30
CA TRP A 146 9.06 17.75 -11.00
C TRP A 146 9.84 16.52 -11.41
N TYR A 147 9.79 15.48 -10.59
CA TYR A 147 10.74 14.37 -10.71
C TYR A 147 10.18 13.14 -11.42
N GLY A 148 8.90 13.09 -11.76
CA GLY A 148 8.30 11.89 -12.35
C GLY A 148 9.01 11.41 -13.62
N ARG A 149 9.40 12.36 -14.51
CA ARG A 149 10.17 12.02 -15.73
C ARG A 149 11.58 11.53 -15.45
N ALA A 150 12.24 12.04 -14.40
CA ALA A 150 13.55 11.58 -14.00
C ALA A 150 13.48 10.19 -13.35
N LEU A 151 12.46 9.97 -12.52
CA LEU A 151 12.22 8.71 -11.85
C LEU A 151 11.99 7.56 -12.84
N THR A 152 11.24 7.78 -13.92
CA THR A 152 10.97 6.75 -14.93
C THR A 152 12.23 6.26 -15.66
N LYS A 153 13.31 7.05 -15.68
CA LYS A 153 14.60 6.67 -16.28
C LYS A 153 15.45 5.73 -15.41
N THR A 154 15.09 5.58 -14.13
CA THR A 154 15.81 4.69 -13.20
C THR A 154 15.20 3.29 -13.24
N HIS A 155 16.03 2.24 -13.02
CA HIS A 155 15.52 0.86 -13.00
C HIS A 155 15.09 0.40 -11.60
N VAL A 156 15.92 0.59 -10.59
CA VAL A 156 15.70 0.13 -9.22
C VAL A 156 15.13 1.22 -8.32
N ILE A 157 15.66 2.44 -8.42
CA ILE A 157 15.31 3.56 -7.54
C ILE A 157 13.82 3.88 -7.55
N LYS A 158 13.16 3.79 -8.71
CA LYS A 158 11.72 4.05 -8.85
C LYS A 158 10.87 3.10 -8.00
N HIS A 159 11.24 1.82 -7.95
CA HIS A 159 10.50 0.82 -7.16
C HIS A 159 10.80 0.98 -5.66
N ALA A 160 12.08 1.19 -5.30
CA ALA A 160 12.47 1.47 -3.91
C ALA A 160 11.79 2.72 -3.37
N TYR A 161 11.71 3.78 -4.17
CA TYR A 161 10.98 5.01 -3.84
C TYR A 161 9.50 4.73 -3.56
N VAL A 162 8.80 4.03 -4.45
CA VAL A 162 7.38 3.71 -4.26
C VAL A 162 7.17 2.88 -3.01
N LEU A 163 7.95 1.82 -2.80
CA LEU A 163 7.83 0.96 -1.63
C LEU A 163 8.09 1.71 -0.32
N LEU A 164 9.10 2.58 -0.30
CA LEU A 164 9.39 3.42 0.86
C LEU A 164 8.24 4.39 1.16
N VAL A 165 7.75 5.10 0.13
CA VAL A 165 6.60 6.01 0.27
C VAL A 165 5.39 5.28 0.81
N ILE A 166 5.09 4.09 0.28
CA ILE A 166 3.95 3.30 0.73
C ILE A 166 4.13 2.82 2.17
N ALA A 167 5.32 2.32 2.54
CA ALA A 167 5.60 1.89 3.91
C ALA A 167 5.39 3.04 4.91
N VAL A 168 6.00 4.21 4.65
CA VAL A 168 5.86 5.40 5.49
C VAL A 168 4.40 5.89 5.55
N SER A 169 3.72 5.93 4.40
CA SER A 169 2.33 6.39 4.34
C SER A 169 1.38 5.46 5.08
N PHE A 170 1.62 4.15 5.06
CA PHE A 170 0.77 3.18 5.75
C PHE A 170 1.03 3.15 7.25
N VAL A 171 2.25 3.48 7.72
CA VAL A 171 2.49 3.75 9.14
C VAL A 171 1.69 4.97 9.61
N LEU A 172 1.61 6.04 8.82
CA LEU A 172 0.75 7.19 9.12
C LEU A 172 -0.73 6.81 9.14
N PHE A 173 -1.16 5.95 8.21
CA PHE A 173 -2.54 5.48 8.10
C PHE A 173 -2.98 4.62 9.30
N ASP A 174 -2.08 3.75 9.81
CA ASP A 174 -2.35 2.81 10.91
C ASP A 174 -2.20 3.42 12.30
N ALA A 175 -1.67 4.63 12.39
CA ALA A 175 -1.37 5.27 13.67
C ALA A 175 -2.63 5.83 14.35
N ASP A 176 -2.72 5.65 15.66
CA ASP A 176 -3.82 6.17 16.49
C ASP A 176 -3.74 7.70 16.67
N SER A 177 -2.57 8.29 16.47
CA SER A 177 -2.35 9.73 16.59
C SER A 177 -1.25 10.22 15.64
N VAL A 178 -1.29 11.51 15.32
CA VAL A 178 -0.27 12.16 14.48
C VAL A 178 1.12 12.11 15.13
N LEU A 179 1.20 12.34 16.46
CA LEU A 179 2.46 12.26 17.17
C LEU A 179 3.02 10.84 17.20
N GLY A 180 2.18 9.84 17.41
CA GLY A 180 2.56 8.43 17.31
C GLY A 180 3.08 8.08 15.91
N ALA A 181 2.40 8.54 14.86
CA ALA A 181 2.87 8.36 13.48
C ALA A 181 4.26 8.97 13.26
N ILE A 182 4.47 10.22 13.69
CA ILE A 182 5.76 10.91 13.57
C ILE A 182 6.87 10.15 14.31
N SER A 183 6.59 9.70 15.55
CA SER A 183 7.52 8.92 16.34
C SER A 183 7.90 7.60 15.66
N THR A 184 6.92 6.84 15.17
CA THR A 184 7.16 5.58 14.49
C THR A 184 7.90 5.78 13.16
N ILE A 185 7.55 6.81 12.40
CA ILE A 185 8.27 7.17 11.16
C ILE A 185 9.72 7.58 11.47
N ALA A 186 9.95 8.39 12.51
CA ALA A 186 11.29 8.74 12.95
C ALA A 186 12.10 7.49 13.34
N ALA A 187 11.49 6.55 14.05
CA ALA A 187 12.10 5.30 14.44
C ALA A 187 12.50 4.41 13.23
N LEU A 188 11.75 4.39 12.13
CA LEU A 188 12.15 3.72 10.88
C LEU A 188 13.52 4.20 10.37
N PHE A 189 13.85 5.46 10.58
CA PHE A 189 15.11 6.06 10.14
C PHE A 189 16.19 6.12 11.24
N GLY A 190 15.99 5.38 12.36
CA GLY A 190 16.93 5.33 13.46
C GLY A 190 16.95 6.61 14.33
N LEU A 191 15.97 7.49 14.13
CA LEU A 191 15.80 8.67 14.97
C LEU A 191 15.00 8.29 16.23
N GLY A 192 15.40 8.75 17.40
CA GLY A 192 14.73 8.43 18.67
C GLY A 192 15.52 7.52 19.60
N GLY A 193 16.77 7.20 19.27
CA GLY A 193 17.69 6.50 20.17
C GLY A 193 17.41 5.00 20.34
N LEU A 194 16.62 4.39 19.47
CA LEU A 194 16.35 2.94 19.48
C LEU A 194 17.60 2.14 19.05
N PRO A 195 17.85 0.97 19.63
CA PRO A 195 18.85 0.06 19.11
C PRO A 195 18.48 -0.40 17.68
N LEU A 196 19.50 -0.68 16.86
CA LEU A 196 19.25 -1.18 15.50
C LEU A 196 18.51 -2.51 15.51
N THR A 197 18.88 -3.40 16.44
CA THR A 197 18.29 -4.73 16.61
C THR A 197 18.21 -5.07 18.09
N ASP A 198 17.32 -5.99 18.44
CA ASP A 198 17.17 -6.60 19.74
C ASP A 198 16.84 -8.11 19.57
N PRO A 199 16.97 -8.94 20.61
CA PRO A 199 16.69 -10.38 20.51
C PRO A 199 15.28 -10.69 20.00
N LEU A 200 14.30 -9.87 20.38
CA LEU A 200 12.90 -10.05 19.99
C LEU A 200 12.70 -9.77 18.49
N SER A 201 13.27 -8.70 17.97
CA SER A 201 13.19 -8.39 16.53
C SER A 201 13.88 -9.45 15.67
N ILE A 202 15.01 -10.00 16.13
CA ILE A 202 15.70 -11.10 15.44
C ILE A 202 14.84 -12.37 15.45
N TYR A 203 14.21 -12.69 16.60
CA TYR A 203 13.27 -13.80 16.70
C TYR A 203 12.11 -13.65 15.70
N TYR A 204 11.46 -12.48 15.63
CA TYR A 204 10.37 -12.24 14.69
C TYR A 204 10.83 -12.26 13.24
N LEU A 205 12.01 -11.73 12.92
CA LEU A 205 12.57 -11.78 11.57
C LEU A 205 12.65 -13.23 11.07
N TRP A 206 13.22 -14.14 11.87
CA TRP A 206 13.37 -15.53 11.47
C TRP A 206 12.05 -16.31 11.50
N SER A 207 11.20 -16.06 12.48
CA SER A 207 9.89 -16.72 12.61
C SER A 207 8.95 -16.38 11.44
N TYR A 208 9.00 -15.15 10.94
CA TYR A 208 8.14 -14.68 9.86
C TYR A 208 8.82 -14.64 8.48
N ALA A 209 10.12 -15.00 8.38
CA ALA A 209 10.86 -14.94 7.10
C ALA A 209 10.17 -15.71 5.97
N GLY A 210 9.66 -16.92 6.25
CA GLY A 210 8.92 -17.73 5.29
C GLY A 210 7.62 -17.07 4.83
N VAL A 211 6.87 -16.48 5.76
CA VAL A 211 5.62 -15.76 5.45
C VAL A 211 5.90 -14.52 4.63
N PHE A 212 6.91 -13.72 4.99
CA PHE A 212 7.35 -12.57 4.19
C PHE A 212 7.75 -12.97 2.77
N LEU A 213 8.54 -14.04 2.61
CA LEU A 213 8.95 -14.52 1.29
C LEU A 213 7.74 -14.89 0.42
N ILE A 214 6.81 -15.68 0.96
CA ILE A 214 5.60 -16.10 0.25
C ILE A 214 4.72 -14.88 -0.06
N ALA A 215 4.56 -13.95 0.87
CA ALA A 215 3.77 -12.74 0.69
C ALA A 215 4.38 -11.81 -0.38
N ILE A 216 5.70 -11.59 -0.35
CA ILE A 216 6.40 -10.79 -1.37
C ILE A 216 6.22 -11.41 -2.76
N LEU A 217 6.46 -12.71 -2.91
CA LEU A 217 6.25 -13.42 -4.17
C LEU A 217 4.79 -13.36 -4.62
N GLY A 218 3.84 -13.59 -3.70
CA GLY A 218 2.40 -13.53 -3.95
C GLY A 218 1.88 -12.14 -4.33
N ALA A 219 2.59 -11.08 -3.90
CA ALA A 219 2.28 -9.70 -4.28
C ALA A 219 2.79 -9.32 -5.69
N THR A 220 3.47 -10.23 -6.39
CA THR A 220 3.94 -10.09 -7.77
C THR A 220 3.14 -10.95 -8.74
N PRO A 221 3.20 -10.71 -10.06
CA PRO A 221 2.55 -11.55 -11.06
C PRO A 221 3.23 -12.92 -11.27
N LEU A 222 4.39 -13.18 -10.66
CA LEU A 222 5.19 -14.41 -10.87
C LEU A 222 4.38 -15.70 -10.65
N PRO A 223 3.64 -15.89 -9.53
CA PRO A 223 2.89 -17.13 -9.32
C PRO A 223 1.84 -17.36 -10.42
N ALA A 224 1.15 -16.30 -10.85
CA ALA A 224 0.15 -16.40 -11.91
C ALA A 224 0.78 -16.74 -13.28
N ILE A 225 1.96 -16.20 -13.57
CA ILE A 225 2.72 -16.51 -14.80
C ILE A 225 3.15 -17.98 -14.79
N ILE A 226 3.72 -18.47 -13.69
CA ILE A 226 4.17 -19.87 -13.54
C ILE A 226 2.99 -20.82 -13.73
N VAL A 227 1.88 -20.58 -13.05
CA VAL A 227 0.68 -21.45 -13.16
C VAL A 227 0.16 -21.46 -14.59
N ARG A 228 0.11 -20.33 -15.29
CA ARG A 228 -0.33 -20.26 -16.69
C ARG A 228 0.62 -21.01 -17.63
N GLN A 229 1.93 -20.94 -17.42
CA GLN A 229 2.91 -21.68 -18.22
C GLN A 229 2.78 -23.20 -18.02
N LEU A 230 2.65 -23.64 -16.76
CA LEU A 230 2.44 -25.07 -16.44
C LEU A 230 1.11 -25.61 -17.01
N ALA A 231 0.06 -24.79 -16.97
CA ALA A 231 -1.23 -25.17 -17.56
C ALA A 231 -1.17 -25.30 -19.09
N ARG A 232 -0.41 -24.44 -19.77
CA ARG A 232 -0.19 -24.51 -21.23
C ARG A 232 0.68 -25.70 -21.66
N GLY A 233 1.71 -26.02 -20.90
CA GLY A 233 2.58 -27.18 -21.19
C GLY A 233 1.93 -28.55 -20.93
N ARG A 234 0.72 -28.62 -20.33
CA ARG A 234 -0.06 -29.86 -20.16
C ARG A 234 -1.06 -30.10 -21.29
N ILE A 235 -1.21 -29.15 -22.21
CA ILE A 235 -2.18 -29.22 -23.33
C ILE A 235 -1.46 -29.56 -24.65
N THR A 236 -0.13 -29.68 -24.63
CA THR A 236 0.70 -30.20 -25.75
C THR A 236 1.14 -31.63 -25.47
#